data_b03fed8e8d6609fcea53b34013005857
#
_entry.id   b03fed8e8d6609fcea53b34013005857
#
_cell.length_a   1.000
_cell.length_b   1.000
_cell.length_c   1.000
_cell.angle_alpha   90.00
_cell.angle_beta   90.00
_cell.angle_gamma   90.00
#
_symmetry.space_group_name_H-M   'P 1'
#
loop_
_entity.id
_entity.type
_entity.pdbx_description
1 polymer ?
#
loop_
_entity_poly.entity_id
_entity_poly.type
_entity_poly.pdbx_seq_one_letter_code
_entity_poly.pdbx_strand_id
1 'polypeptide(L)'
;MGKLSVNLCGIQLDNPVIPASGTFGYGYEYAELYDINELGTFSFKGTTKDPRFGNPTPRIAECYSGMINAVGLQNPGVDKVITEELPRLKNCFHKPVMANVSGFSVEDYAYTCEKLDKEEQVGWLEVNVSCPNVHGGGMSFGTQPEAAAEVTRAVKAVTTKPVIIKLSPNVTDIVSIAKACEDAGADGISLINTMLGMRINLNTRKPIIANKMGGFSGPAIFPIAVRMVYQVAQAVNIPVVGMGGVSSAEDVIEMMLAGATAVEVGAANLVNPYICRDVVRDLPVVMEKYKINSLQEIIGGVK
;
A
#
# COMPACT_ATOMS: atom_id res chain seq x y z
N MET A 1 -26.11 3.11 2.18
CA MET A 1 -24.70 3.07 1.69
C MET A 1 -24.73 3.19 0.17
N GLY A 2 -23.75 3.87 -0.42
CA GLY A 2 -23.62 3.95 -1.89
C GLY A 2 -23.20 2.58 -2.47
N LYS A 3 -23.49 2.32 -3.75
CA LYS A 3 -23.13 1.05 -4.40
C LYS A 3 -21.61 0.75 -4.41
N LEU A 4 -20.77 1.80 -4.39
CA LEU A 4 -19.31 1.69 -4.39
C LEU A 4 -18.71 1.70 -2.98
N SER A 5 -19.48 2.09 -1.96
CA SER A 5 -18.96 2.31 -0.62
C SER A 5 -18.55 1.01 0.07
N VAL A 6 -17.43 1.05 0.81
CA VAL A 6 -16.92 -0.06 1.63
C VAL A 6 -16.52 0.43 3.01
N ASN A 7 -16.50 -0.47 4.00
CA ASN A 7 -16.00 -0.15 5.34
C ASN A 7 -14.61 -0.79 5.52
N LEU A 8 -13.61 0.04 5.77
CA LEU A 8 -12.25 -0.41 6.02
C LEU A 8 -11.87 -0.13 7.48
N CYS A 9 -11.75 -1.17 8.28
CA CYS A 9 -11.38 -1.10 9.70
C CYS A 9 -12.22 -0.07 10.49
N GLY A 10 -13.54 -0.03 10.27
CA GLY A 10 -14.48 0.87 10.96
C GLY A 10 -14.68 2.24 10.30
N ILE A 11 -13.86 2.63 9.32
CA ILE A 11 -14.00 3.90 8.59
C ILE A 11 -14.64 3.66 7.22
N GLN A 12 -15.68 4.44 6.92
CA GLN A 12 -16.43 4.35 5.66
C GLN A 12 -15.67 5.03 4.53
N LEU A 13 -15.46 4.32 3.43
CA LEU A 13 -14.93 4.86 2.17
C LEU A 13 -16.07 4.98 1.14
N ASP A 14 -16.09 6.06 0.36
CA ASP A 14 -17.07 6.28 -0.71
C ASP A 14 -16.90 5.28 -1.87
N ASN A 15 -15.67 4.82 -2.09
CA ASN A 15 -15.29 3.79 -3.05
C ASN A 15 -14.01 3.07 -2.58
N PRO A 16 -13.71 1.87 -3.09
CA PRO A 16 -12.60 1.05 -2.60
C PRO A 16 -11.23 1.41 -3.19
N VAL A 17 -11.12 2.40 -4.08
CA VAL A 17 -9.90 2.71 -4.83
C VAL A 17 -8.98 3.61 -4.02
N ILE A 18 -7.75 3.15 -3.80
CA ILE A 18 -6.73 3.80 -2.99
C ILE A 18 -5.44 3.94 -3.81
N PRO A 19 -4.98 5.13 -4.18
CA PRO A 19 -3.62 5.30 -4.68
C PRO A 19 -2.59 4.79 -3.67
N ALA A 20 -1.68 3.90 -4.12
CA ALA A 20 -0.69 3.25 -3.27
C ALA A 20 0.44 4.19 -2.87
N SER A 21 0.96 4.03 -1.67
CA SER A 21 2.13 4.75 -1.19
C SER A 21 3.32 4.64 -2.13
N GLY A 22 4.01 5.76 -2.34
CA GLY A 22 5.17 5.87 -3.23
C GLY A 22 4.83 6.17 -4.69
N THR A 23 3.54 6.22 -5.05
CA THR A 23 3.08 6.55 -6.41
C THR A 23 2.14 7.75 -6.46
N PHE A 24 1.84 8.36 -5.32
CA PHE A 24 0.88 9.46 -5.20
C PHE A 24 1.39 10.64 -4.35
N GLY A 25 2.66 10.65 -3.99
CA GLY A 25 3.27 11.72 -3.17
C GLY A 25 2.56 11.91 -1.84
N TYR A 26 2.23 13.16 -1.55
CA TYR A 26 1.35 13.55 -0.43
C TYR A 26 -0.03 14.01 -0.91
N GLY A 27 -0.39 13.75 -2.17
CA GLY A 27 -1.70 13.98 -2.77
C GLY A 27 -1.86 15.36 -3.41
N TYR A 28 -1.31 16.42 -2.86
CA TYR A 28 -1.47 17.78 -3.40
C TYR A 28 -0.85 17.93 -4.80
N GLU A 29 0.17 17.15 -5.15
CA GLU A 29 0.73 17.11 -6.50
C GLU A 29 -0.30 16.61 -7.53
N TYR A 30 -1.12 15.63 -7.16
CA TYR A 30 -2.19 15.11 -8.00
C TYR A 30 -3.44 15.99 -7.98
N ALA A 31 -3.66 16.75 -6.90
CA ALA A 31 -4.75 17.74 -6.82
C ALA A 31 -4.61 18.87 -7.86
N GLU A 32 -3.41 19.10 -8.40
CA GLU A 32 -3.20 20.01 -9.52
C GLU A 32 -3.76 19.47 -10.85
N LEU A 33 -4.01 18.16 -10.95
CA LEU A 33 -4.48 17.49 -12.17
C LEU A 33 -6.00 17.23 -12.15
N TYR A 34 -6.56 16.90 -10.99
CA TYR A 34 -7.99 16.60 -10.82
C TYR A 34 -8.41 16.71 -9.35
N ASP A 35 -9.72 16.73 -9.09
CA ASP A 35 -10.25 16.71 -7.72
C ASP A 35 -10.01 15.34 -7.08
N ILE A 36 -8.98 15.23 -6.24
CA ILE A 36 -8.62 13.99 -5.55
C ILE A 36 -9.67 13.55 -4.50
N ASN A 37 -10.66 14.41 -4.16
CA ASN A 37 -11.77 14.02 -3.30
C ASN A 37 -12.73 13.02 -3.97
N GLU A 38 -12.58 12.75 -5.28
CA GLU A 38 -13.28 11.64 -5.95
C GLU A 38 -12.80 10.26 -5.43
N LEU A 39 -11.58 10.17 -4.90
CA LEU A 39 -11.02 8.94 -4.33
C LEU A 39 -11.63 8.61 -2.97
N GLY A 40 -11.68 7.32 -2.61
CA GLY A 40 -12.08 6.91 -1.26
C GLY A 40 -11.12 7.42 -0.19
N THR A 41 -9.88 7.18 -0.38
CA THR A 41 -8.71 7.70 0.35
C THR A 41 -7.47 7.48 -0.51
N PHE A 42 -6.28 7.77 0.03
CA PHE A 42 -5.00 7.36 -0.55
C PHE A 42 -3.96 7.09 0.55
N SER A 43 -2.96 6.26 0.22
CA SER A 43 -1.82 6.00 1.10
C SER A 43 -0.68 6.95 0.70
N PHE A 44 -0.34 7.90 1.57
CA PHE A 44 0.71 8.86 1.27
C PHE A 44 2.11 8.25 1.36
N LYS A 45 3.11 9.01 0.93
CA LYS A 45 4.52 8.60 0.87
C LYS A 45 4.99 7.99 2.18
N GLY A 46 5.62 6.79 2.09
CA GLY A 46 6.21 6.09 3.22
C GLY A 46 7.11 6.98 4.05
N THR A 47 6.73 7.17 5.31
CA THR A 47 7.32 8.08 6.27
C THR A 47 8.20 7.31 7.24
N THR A 48 9.41 7.80 7.49
CA THR A 48 10.34 7.29 8.49
C THR A 48 10.52 8.31 9.62
N LYS A 49 11.04 7.87 10.77
CA LYS A 49 11.37 8.74 11.90
C LYS A 49 12.22 9.93 11.43
N ASP A 50 13.36 9.64 10.81
CA ASP A 50 14.30 10.64 10.30
C ASP A 50 14.15 10.84 8.79
N PRO A 51 14.51 12.01 8.23
CA PRO A 51 14.50 12.28 6.81
C PRO A 51 15.46 11.37 6.05
N ARG A 52 15.10 11.01 4.80
CA ARG A 52 15.91 10.15 3.93
C ARG A 52 15.99 10.71 2.52
N PHE A 53 17.19 10.75 1.95
CA PHE A 53 17.43 11.13 0.55
C PHE A 53 17.10 10.00 -0.44
N GLY A 54 17.01 8.77 0.05
CA GLY A 54 16.86 7.58 -0.79
C GLY A 54 18.18 7.05 -1.34
N ASN A 55 18.07 6.08 -2.25
CA ASN A 55 19.22 5.44 -2.87
C ASN A 55 19.78 6.26 -4.02
N PRO A 56 21.05 6.03 -4.43
CA PRO A 56 21.66 6.63 -5.62
C PRO A 56 20.86 6.33 -6.91
N THR A 57 20.89 7.27 -7.86
CA THR A 57 20.33 7.09 -9.20
C THR A 57 21.32 6.37 -10.13
N PRO A 58 20.81 5.68 -11.20
CA PRO A 58 19.41 5.44 -11.55
C PRO A 58 18.75 4.47 -10.56
N ARG A 59 17.54 4.77 -10.10
CA ARG A 59 16.84 3.99 -9.08
C ARG A 59 15.42 3.56 -9.49
N ILE A 60 15.05 3.88 -10.72
CA ILE A 60 13.80 3.47 -11.38
C ILE A 60 14.15 3.11 -12.82
N ALA A 61 13.52 2.06 -13.35
CA ALA A 61 13.62 1.69 -14.76
C ALA A 61 12.37 0.94 -15.23
N GLU A 62 11.99 1.18 -16.47
CA GLU A 62 10.91 0.44 -17.12
C GLU A 62 11.32 -1.00 -17.42
N CYS A 63 10.35 -1.88 -17.36
CA CYS A 63 10.44 -3.29 -17.70
C CYS A 63 9.26 -3.69 -18.59
N TYR A 64 9.33 -4.88 -19.22
CA TYR A 64 8.16 -5.43 -19.88
C TYR A 64 7.01 -5.60 -18.87
N SER A 65 5.85 -5.03 -19.22
CA SER A 65 4.63 -5.08 -18.40
C SER A 65 4.82 -4.59 -16.96
N GLY A 66 5.73 -3.64 -16.73
CA GLY A 66 5.95 -3.08 -15.40
C GLY A 66 7.19 -2.22 -15.28
N MET A 67 7.61 -2.03 -14.04
CA MET A 67 8.78 -1.23 -13.69
C MET A 67 9.53 -1.84 -12.52
N ILE A 68 10.83 -1.54 -12.45
CA ILE A 68 11.67 -1.89 -11.29
C ILE A 68 12.10 -0.60 -10.58
N ASN A 69 12.04 -0.58 -9.25
CA ASN A 69 12.47 0.56 -8.46
C ASN A 69 13.26 0.13 -7.21
N ALA A 70 14.17 1.01 -6.81
CA ALA A 70 14.86 0.98 -5.53
C ALA A 70 15.02 2.41 -5.04
N VAL A 71 13.90 3.12 -4.84
CA VAL A 71 13.90 4.55 -4.42
C VAL A 71 14.55 4.73 -3.05
N GLY A 72 14.40 3.78 -2.13
CA GLY A 72 15.07 3.82 -0.83
C GLY A 72 14.38 4.73 0.20
N LEU A 73 13.05 4.80 0.18
CA LEU A 73 12.24 5.55 1.15
C LEU A 73 12.58 7.03 1.24
N GLN A 74 12.84 7.69 0.10
CA GLN A 74 13.03 9.15 0.11
C GLN A 74 11.78 9.82 0.70
N ASN A 75 11.96 10.53 1.83
CA ASN A 75 10.89 11.24 2.52
C ASN A 75 11.49 12.29 3.49
N PRO A 76 10.72 13.30 3.91
CA PRO A 76 11.23 14.41 4.76
C PRO A 76 11.34 14.07 6.25
N GLY A 77 10.92 12.87 6.68
CA GLY A 77 10.81 12.48 8.08
C GLY A 77 9.47 12.88 8.71
N VAL A 78 9.06 12.17 9.78
CA VAL A 78 7.73 12.32 10.38
C VAL A 78 7.43 13.74 10.85
N ASP A 79 8.42 14.46 11.42
CA ASP A 79 8.20 15.80 11.93
C ASP A 79 7.82 16.78 10.82
N LYS A 80 8.48 16.71 9.67
CA LYS A 80 8.13 17.55 8.51
C LYS A 80 6.84 17.10 7.83
N VAL A 81 6.54 15.80 7.82
CA VAL A 81 5.22 15.33 7.35
C VAL A 81 4.10 16.00 8.14
N ILE A 82 4.22 16.06 9.46
CA ILE A 82 3.23 16.69 10.35
C ILE A 82 3.19 18.22 10.18
N THR A 83 4.34 18.87 10.10
CA THR A 83 4.41 20.35 10.12
C THR A 83 4.27 21.00 8.76
N GLU A 84 4.57 20.27 7.66
CA GLU A 84 4.60 20.84 6.31
C GLU A 84 3.62 20.11 5.35
N GLU A 85 3.67 18.76 5.27
CA GLU A 85 2.97 18.02 4.24
C GLU A 85 1.47 17.86 4.53
N LEU A 86 1.10 17.45 5.76
CA LEU A 86 -0.31 17.33 6.15
C LEU A 86 -1.06 18.68 6.13
N PRO A 87 -0.49 19.82 6.58
CA PRO A 87 -1.13 21.12 6.41
C PRO A 87 -1.38 21.51 4.95
N ARG A 88 -0.46 21.18 4.03
CA ARG A 88 -0.68 21.40 2.59
C ARG A 88 -1.77 20.52 2.04
N LEU A 89 -1.82 19.25 2.44
CA LEU A 89 -2.83 18.30 2.04
C LEU A 89 -4.24 18.74 2.46
N LYS A 90 -4.41 19.27 3.67
CA LYS A 90 -5.72 19.76 4.18
C LYS A 90 -6.38 20.81 3.28
N ASN A 91 -5.61 21.52 2.45
CA ASN A 91 -6.16 22.52 1.52
C ASN A 91 -6.84 21.90 0.29
N CYS A 92 -6.59 20.63 -0.03
CA CYS A 92 -7.09 19.99 -1.25
C CYS A 92 -7.75 18.62 -1.03
N PHE A 93 -7.59 18.00 0.13
CA PHE A 93 -8.21 16.72 0.46
C PHE A 93 -8.87 16.77 1.85
N HIS A 94 -10.16 16.41 1.92
CA HIS A 94 -10.99 16.63 3.11
C HIS A 94 -11.47 15.33 3.77
N LYS A 95 -10.90 14.19 3.37
CA LYS A 95 -11.21 12.88 3.92
C LYS A 95 -10.04 12.34 4.74
N PRO A 96 -10.23 11.33 5.60
CA PRO A 96 -9.15 10.64 6.26
C PRO A 96 -8.16 10.03 5.26
N VAL A 97 -6.86 10.12 5.55
CA VAL A 97 -5.79 9.54 4.73
C VAL A 97 -5.13 8.36 5.43
N MET A 98 -4.54 7.48 4.64
CA MET A 98 -3.73 6.38 5.13
C MET A 98 -2.25 6.80 5.21
N ALA A 99 -1.70 6.76 6.40
CA ALA A 99 -0.29 7.09 6.64
C ALA A 99 0.58 5.85 6.44
N ASN A 100 1.36 5.78 5.35
CA ASN A 100 2.32 4.71 5.19
C ASN A 100 3.55 4.97 6.07
N VAL A 101 3.87 4.00 6.94
CA VAL A 101 4.98 4.10 7.91
C VAL A 101 6.01 3.04 7.61
N SER A 102 7.27 3.44 7.63
CA SER A 102 8.42 2.55 7.46
C SER A 102 9.45 2.82 8.56
N GLY A 103 10.15 1.78 9.00
CA GLY A 103 11.18 1.88 10.04
C GLY A 103 12.32 0.90 9.80
N PHE A 104 13.41 1.08 10.53
CA PHE A 104 14.60 0.22 10.50
C PHE A 104 14.83 -0.50 11.83
N SER A 105 14.04 -0.16 12.84
CA SER A 105 13.91 -0.84 14.12
C SER A 105 12.45 -0.82 14.58
N VAL A 106 12.09 -1.66 15.54
CA VAL A 106 10.75 -1.70 16.13
C VAL A 106 10.38 -0.34 16.76
N GLU A 107 11.37 0.31 17.39
CA GLU A 107 11.22 1.62 18.03
C GLU A 107 10.95 2.73 17.01
N ASP A 108 11.55 2.66 15.81
CA ASP A 108 11.31 3.63 14.74
C ASP A 108 9.86 3.56 14.25
N TYR A 109 9.32 2.35 14.09
CA TYR A 109 7.90 2.16 13.75
C TYR A 109 6.98 2.72 14.82
N ALA A 110 7.21 2.36 16.09
CA ALA A 110 6.40 2.81 17.22
C ALA A 110 6.45 4.34 17.34
N TYR A 111 7.63 4.94 17.30
CA TYR A 111 7.81 6.40 17.37
C TYR A 111 7.05 7.13 16.25
N THR A 112 7.19 6.67 15.01
CA THR A 112 6.55 7.30 13.85
C THR A 112 5.04 7.17 13.92
N CYS A 113 4.53 6.01 14.31
CA CYS A 113 3.10 5.76 14.47
C CYS A 113 2.51 6.60 15.62
N GLU A 114 3.18 6.70 16.78
CA GLU A 114 2.75 7.53 17.91
C GLU A 114 2.61 9.02 17.53
N LYS A 115 3.53 9.53 16.70
CA LYS A 115 3.46 10.90 16.19
C LYS A 115 2.25 11.10 15.28
N LEU A 116 2.04 10.20 14.32
CA LEU A 116 0.96 10.27 13.33
C LEU A 116 -0.41 9.94 13.93
N ASP A 117 -0.48 9.21 15.05
CA ASP A 117 -1.73 8.95 15.78
C ASP A 117 -2.43 10.24 16.23
N LYS A 118 -1.66 11.29 16.51
CA LYS A 118 -2.16 12.59 16.98
C LYS A 118 -2.75 13.46 15.86
N GLU A 119 -2.53 13.08 14.60
CA GLU A 119 -2.96 13.85 13.43
C GLU A 119 -4.41 13.49 13.04
N GLU A 120 -5.32 14.45 13.15
CA GLU A 120 -6.75 14.25 12.93
C GLU A 120 -7.08 13.69 11.52
N GLN A 121 -6.37 14.17 10.48
CA GLN A 121 -6.58 13.74 9.10
C GLN A 121 -6.08 12.32 8.81
N VAL A 122 -5.21 11.75 9.66
CA VAL A 122 -4.77 10.37 9.53
C VAL A 122 -5.87 9.44 10.04
N GLY A 123 -6.43 8.62 9.15
CA GLY A 123 -7.46 7.64 9.48
C GLY A 123 -6.89 6.25 9.79
N TRP A 124 -5.83 5.86 9.10
CA TRP A 124 -5.17 4.55 9.24
C TRP A 124 -3.66 4.70 9.25
N LEU A 125 -3.00 3.77 9.91
CA LEU A 125 -1.55 3.58 9.85
C LEU A 125 -1.25 2.32 9.02
N GLU A 126 -0.72 2.48 7.82
CA GLU A 126 -0.24 1.39 6.96
C GLU A 126 1.24 1.13 7.27
N VAL A 127 1.52 0.09 8.04
CA VAL A 127 2.86 -0.24 8.51
C VAL A 127 3.55 -1.16 7.51
N ASN A 128 4.54 -0.62 6.79
CA ASN A 128 5.28 -1.32 5.76
C ASN A 128 6.45 -2.11 6.36
N VAL A 129 6.23 -3.39 6.62
CA VAL A 129 7.26 -4.31 7.19
C VAL A 129 8.25 -4.85 6.16
N SER A 130 8.20 -4.38 4.91
CA SER A 130 9.14 -4.82 3.86
C SER A 130 10.53 -4.17 3.96
N CYS A 131 10.75 -3.25 4.92
CA CYS A 131 12.05 -2.63 5.15
C CYS A 131 13.02 -3.58 5.85
N PRO A 132 14.35 -3.47 5.57
CA PRO A 132 15.33 -4.31 6.22
C PRO A 132 15.47 -3.98 7.70
N ASN A 133 15.52 -5.02 8.54
CA ASN A 133 15.85 -4.92 9.96
C ASN A 133 17.37 -4.80 10.13
N VAL A 134 17.85 -3.61 10.49
CA VAL A 134 19.29 -3.36 10.67
C VAL A 134 19.87 -4.13 11.86
N HIS A 135 19.08 -4.41 12.90
CA HIS A 135 19.49 -5.21 14.06
C HIS A 135 19.39 -6.72 13.79
N GLY A 136 18.50 -7.13 12.89
CA GLY A 136 18.31 -8.53 12.47
C GLY A 136 19.16 -8.95 11.28
N GLY A 137 20.33 -8.34 11.05
CA GLY A 137 21.24 -8.72 9.97
C GLY A 137 20.79 -8.33 8.56
N GLY A 138 19.91 -7.34 8.44
CA GLY A 138 19.42 -6.80 7.14
C GLY A 138 18.25 -7.57 6.53
N MET A 139 17.70 -8.59 7.20
CA MET A 139 16.45 -9.23 6.76
C MET A 139 15.27 -8.29 6.99
N SER A 140 14.30 -8.32 6.07
CA SER A 140 13.06 -7.56 6.23
C SER A 140 12.24 -8.09 7.42
N PHE A 141 11.63 -7.19 8.19
CA PHE A 141 10.68 -7.55 9.25
C PHE A 141 9.51 -8.41 8.73
N GLY A 142 9.09 -8.19 7.49
CA GLY A 142 8.01 -8.93 6.84
C GLY A 142 8.40 -10.29 6.24
N THR A 143 9.59 -10.82 6.54
CA THR A 143 10.00 -12.17 6.07
C THR A 143 9.83 -13.27 7.10
N GLN A 144 9.59 -12.89 8.37
CA GLN A 144 9.40 -13.83 9.48
C GLN A 144 8.13 -13.45 10.27
N PRO A 145 7.24 -14.41 10.58
CA PRO A 145 6.01 -14.15 11.32
C PRO A 145 6.25 -13.43 12.66
N GLU A 146 7.25 -13.85 13.42
CA GLU A 146 7.57 -13.32 14.75
C GLU A 146 8.02 -11.86 14.68
N ALA A 147 8.85 -11.51 13.68
CA ALA A 147 9.34 -10.14 13.50
C ALA A 147 8.22 -9.18 13.06
N ALA A 148 7.33 -9.62 12.17
CA ALA A 148 6.15 -8.86 11.78
C ALA A 148 5.18 -8.65 12.95
N ALA A 149 4.95 -9.69 13.76
CA ALA A 149 4.13 -9.64 14.96
C ALA A 149 4.72 -8.71 16.03
N GLU A 150 6.04 -8.68 16.19
CA GLU A 150 6.73 -7.78 17.12
C GLU A 150 6.49 -6.31 16.76
N VAL A 151 6.69 -5.94 15.49
CA VAL A 151 6.39 -4.59 14.99
C VAL A 151 4.91 -4.26 15.21
N THR A 152 4.01 -5.21 14.89
CA THR A 152 2.57 -5.02 15.05
C THR A 152 2.20 -4.71 16.50
N ARG A 153 2.69 -5.51 17.46
CA ARG A 153 2.43 -5.27 18.91
C ARG A 153 2.97 -3.93 19.37
N ALA A 154 4.18 -3.57 18.95
CA ALA A 154 4.79 -2.30 19.34
C ALA A 154 4.01 -1.08 18.83
N VAL A 155 3.54 -1.13 17.57
CA VAL A 155 2.71 -0.08 17.00
C VAL A 155 1.34 -0.03 17.68
N LYS A 156 0.67 -1.16 17.89
CA LYS A 156 -0.64 -1.22 18.57
C LYS A 156 -0.58 -0.72 20.01
N ALA A 157 0.57 -0.79 20.67
CA ALA A 157 0.72 -0.29 22.05
C ALA A 157 0.74 1.24 22.13
N VAL A 158 1.00 1.95 21.03
CA VAL A 158 1.20 3.41 21.00
C VAL A 158 0.19 4.18 20.13
N THR A 159 -0.78 3.48 19.52
CA THR A 159 -1.79 4.10 18.63
C THR A 159 -3.20 3.64 18.97
N THR A 160 -4.15 4.55 18.76
CA THR A 160 -5.59 4.29 18.84
C THR A 160 -6.22 4.11 17.45
N LYS A 161 -5.50 4.50 16.39
CA LYS A 161 -5.97 4.37 15.01
C LYS A 161 -5.86 2.94 14.50
N PRO A 162 -6.69 2.55 13.52
CA PRO A 162 -6.55 1.26 12.84
C PRO A 162 -5.15 1.07 12.25
N VAL A 163 -4.55 -0.10 12.51
CA VAL A 163 -3.22 -0.50 12.02
C VAL A 163 -3.39 -1.57 10.95
N ILE A 164 -2.92 -1.27 9.74
CA ILE A 164 -2.89 -2.17 8.59
C ILE A 164 -1.45 -2.57 8.33
N ILE A 165 -1.13 -3.86 8.32
CA ILE A 165 0.25 -4.33 8.08
C ILE A 165 0.44 -4.65 6.61
N LYS A 166 1.39 -3.97 5.96
CA LYS A 166 1.72 -4.14 4.53
C LYS A 166 2.76 -5.21 4.33
N LEU A 167 2.34 -6.34 3.73
CA LEU A 167 3.14 -7.54 3.59
C LEU A 167 3.97 -7.58 2.30
N SER A 168 5.14 -8.21 2.41
CA SER A 168 6.03 -8.50 1.29
C SER A 168 5.62 -9.80 0.59
N PRO A 169 5.64 -9.85 -0.77
CA PRO A 169 5.43 -11.09 -1.52
C PRO A 169 6.67 -11.99 -1.57
N ASN A 170 7.82 -11.49 -1.09
CA ASN A 170 9.12 -12.18 -1.24
C ASN A 170 9.34 -13.19 -0.11
N VAL A 171 8.35 -14.03 0.10
CA VAL A 171 8.29 -15.06 1.15
C VAL A 171 7.67 -16.35 0.58
N THR A 172 7.95 -17.48 1.23
CA THR A 172 7.38 -18.76 0.84
C THR A 172 5.93 -18.90 1.32
N ASP A 173 5.63 -18.44 2.52
CA ASP A 173 4.32 -18.52 3.16
C ASP A 173 3.89 -17.15 3.70
N ILE A 174 3.11 -16.41 2.91
CA ILE A 174 2.56 -15.10 3.30
C ILE A 174 1.41 -15.25 4.30
N VAL A 175 0.73 -16.39 4.32
CA VAL A 175 -0.41 -16.64 5.19
C VAL A 175 0.02 -16.71 6.64
N SER A 176 1.13 -17.40 6.93
CA SER A 176 1.67 -17.49 8.30
C SER A 176 2.02 -16.11 8.87
N ILE A 177 2.54 -15.20 8.03
CA ILE A 177 2.87 -13.83 8.44
C ILE A 177 1.59 -13.02 8.69
N ALA A 178 0.60 -13.13 7.79
CA ALA A 178 -0.69 -12.44 7.96
C ALA A 178 -1.38 -12.84 9.27
N LYS A 179 -1.43 -14.13 9.58
CA LYS A 179 -2.00 -14.65 10.84
C LYS A 179 -1.25 -14.16 12.06
N ALA A 180 0.07 -14.16 12.03
CA ALA A 180 0.87 -13.65 13.13
C ALA A 180 0.64 -12.14 13.38
N CYS A 181 0.40 -11.35 12.33
CA CYS A 181 0.02 -9.95 12.46
C CYS A 181 -1.40 -9.79 13.03
N GLU A 182 -2.38 -10.58 12.59
CA GLU A 182 -3.73 -10.61 13.15
C GLU A 182 -3.70 -10.98 14.64
N ASP A 183 -2.99 -12.05 15.02
CA ASP A 183 -2.83 -12.50 16.41
C ASP A 183 -2.11 -11.44 17.27
N ALA A 184 -1.28 -10.61 16.67
CA ALA A 184 -0.60 -9.48 17.31
C ALA A 184 -1.47 -8.22 17.44
N GLY A 185 -2.72 -8.24 16.91
CA GLY A 185 -3.70 -7.17 17.04
C GLY A 185 -3.78 -6.21 15.87
N ALA A 186 -3.28 -6.57 14.67
CA ALA A 186 -3.52 -5.80 13.46
C ALA A 186 -5.03 -5.66 13.19
N ASP A 187 -5.45 -4.49 12.71
CA ASP A 187 -6.85 -4.23 12.33
C ASP A 187 -7.13 -4.55 10.86
N GLY A 188 -6.06 -4.71 10.06
CA GLY A 188 -6.14 -5.11 8.65
C GLY A 188 -4.79 -5.54 8.11
N ILE A 189 -4.83 -6.15 6.91
CA ILE A 189 -3.64 -6.57 6.17
C ILE A 189 -3.68 -5.91 4.79
N SER A 190 -2.56 -5.33 4.33
CA SER A 190 -2.41 -4.93 2.92
C SER A 190 -1.33 -5.76 2.24
N LEU A 191 -1.58 -6.21 1.02
CA LEU A 191 -0.67 -7.00 0.21
C LEU A 191 -1.03 -6.89 -1.28
N ILE A 192 -0.03 -6.95 -2.16
CA ILE A 192 1.38 -7.26 -1.96
C ILE A 192 2.25 -6.04 -2.21
N ASN A 193 3.33 -5.88 -1.45
CA ASN A 193 4.40 -4.98 -1.85
C ASN A 193 5.08 -5.49 -3.14
N THR A 194 6.15 -4.87 -3.61
CA THR A 194 6.82 -5.20 -4.87
C THR A 194 7.60 -6.51 -4.79
N MET A 195 7.62 -7.24 -5.90
CA MET A 195 8.43 -8.46 -6.04
C MET A 195 9.89 -8.11 -6.32
N LEU A 196 10.83 -8.83 -5.74
CA LEU A 196 12.25 -8.61 -5.99
C LEU A 196 12.61 -9.01 -7.43
N GLY A 197 13.25 -8.09 -8.16
CA GLY A 197 13.66 -8.30 -9.53
C GLY A 197 15.00 -7.63 -9.86
N MET A 198 15.54 -7.95 -11.04
CA MET A 198 16.77 -7.37 -11.57
C MET A 198 16.71 -7.27 -13.09
N ARG A 199 17.29 -6.20 -13.64
CA ARG A 199 17.56 -6.10 -15.09
C ARG A 199 19.02 -5.71 -15.36
N ILE A 200 19.55 -6.18 -16.49
CA ILE A 200 20.91 -5.93 -16.94
C ILE A 200 20.88 -5.22 -18.29
N ASN A 201 21.64 -4.14 -18.42
CA ASN A 201 21.91 -3.49 -19.69
C ASN A 201 22.93 -4.33 -20.50
N LEU A 202 22.51 -4.87 -21.63
CA LEU A 202 23.33 -5.79 -22.42
C LEU A 202 24.58 -5.12 -23.02
N ASN A 203 24.51 -3.82 -23.34
CA ASN A 203 25.64 -3.10 -23.90
C ASN A 203 26.75 -2.86 -22.87
N THR A 204 26.36 -2.48 -21.64
CA THR A 204 27.32 -2.16 -20.58
C THR A 204 27.61 -3.32 -19.65
N ARG A 205 26.79 -4.40 -19.70
CA ARG A 205 26.82 -5.56 -18.79
C ARG A 205 26.68 -5.18 -17.32
N LYS A 206 26.02 -4.05 -17.04
CA LYS A 206 25.78 -3.53 -15.68
C LYS A 206 24.28 -3.62 -15.33
N PRO A 207 23.93 -3.69 -14.03
CA PRO A 207 22.54 -3.50 -13.59
C PRO A 207 21.97 -2.17 -14.12
N ILE A 208 20.68 -2.15 -14.46
CA ILE A 208 20.02 -0.93 -14.97
C ILE A 208 19.73 0.10 -13.87
N ILE A 209 19.68 -0.34 -12.60
CA ILE A 209 19.54 0.55 -11.43
C ILE A 209 20.78 0.40 -10.54
N ALA A 210 21.15 1.48 -9.85
CA ALA A 210 22.38 1.55 -9.03
C ALA A 210 22.40 0.48 -7.91
N ASN A 211 21.25 0.18 -7.34
CA ASN A 211 21.06 -0.79 -6.25
C ASN A 211 21.12 -2.26 -6.71
N LYS A 212 21.37 -2.51 -8.00
CA LYS A 212 21.40 -3.81 -8.68
C LYS A 212 20.04 -4.50 -8.75
N MET A 213 19.41 -4.78 -7.61
CA MET A 213 18.07 -5.36 -7.46
C MET A 213 17.11 -4.31 -6.91
N GLY A 214 15.83 -4.44 -7.28
CA GLY A 214 14.76 -3.56 -6.82
C GLY A 214 13.40 -4.24 -6.86
N GLY A 215 12.38 -3.55 -6.37
CA GLY A 215 11.01 -4.02 -6.39
C GLY A 215 10.41 -3.91 -7.80
N PHE A 216 9.90 -5.01 -8.32
CA PHE A 216 9.16 -5.09 -9.57
C PHE A 216 7.67 -4.95 -9.33
N SER A 217 7.02 -4.07 -10.08
CA SER A 217 5.58 -3.76 -10.02
C SER A 217 5.01 -3.53 -11.42
N GLY A 218 3.69 -3.56 -11.54
CA GLY A 218 2.97 -3.37 -12.81
C GLY A 218 2.11 -4.58 -13.19
N PRO A 219 1.45 -4.58 -14.37
CA PRO A 219 0.44 -5.61 -14.73
C PRO A 219 0.95 -7.05 -14.66
N ALA A 220 2.24 -7.29 -14.89
CA ALA A 220 2.82 -8.64 -14.86
C ALA A 220 2.69 -9.36 -13.51
N ILE A 221 2.56 -8.63 -12.38
CA ILE A 221 2.42 -9.25 -11.06
C ILE A 221 0.96 -9.46 -10.62
N PHE A 222 -0.02 -8.97 -11.39
CA PHE A 222 -1.43 -9.00 -11.02
C PHE A 222 -1.93 -10.41 -10.64
N PRO A 223 -1.75 -11.47 -11.44
CA PRO A 223 -2.23 -12.81 -11.08
C PRO A 223 -1.54 -13.39 -9.83
N ILE A 224 -0.33 -12.95 -9.54
CA ILE A 224 0.38 -13.33 -8.30
C ILE A 224 -0.27 -12.64 -7.09
N ALA A 225 -0.58 -11.35 -7.24
CA ALA A 225 -1.24 -10.56 -6.21
C ALA A 225 -2.64 -11.10 -5.90
N VAL A 226 -3.47 -11.37 -6.91
CA VAL A 226 -4.81 -11.98 -6.76
C VAL A 226 -4.73 -13.28 -5.98
N ARG A 227 -3.80 -14.19 -6.33
CA ARG A 227 -3.60 -15.45 -5.60
C ARG A 227 -3.25 -15.22 -4.13
N MET A 228 -2.31 -14.29 -3.85
CA MET A 228 -1.88 -14.03 -2.48
C MET A 228 -2.99 -13.37 -1.65
N VAL A 229 -3.73 -12.43 -2.22
CA VAL A 229 -4.91 -11.82 -1.59
C VAL A 229 -5.94 -12.88 -1.25
N TYR A 230 -6.26 -13.77 -2.20
CA TYR A 230 -7.19 -14.88 -1.96
C TYR A 230 -6.74 -15.77 -0.80
N GLN A 231 -5.47 -16.20 -0.79
CA GLN A 231 -4.94 -17.06 0.27
C GLN A 231 -5.00 -16.40 1.66
N VAL A 232 -4.64 -15.12 1.75
CA VAL A 232 -4.66 -14.38 3.02
C VAL A 232 -6.11 -14.14 3.47
N ALA A 233 -6.99 -13.69 2.57
CA ALA A 233 -8.39 -13.43 2.91
C ALA A 233 -9.16 -14.67 3.40
N GLN A 234 -8.75 -15.88 2.97
CA GLN A 234 -9.32 -17.13 3.50
C GLN A 234 -8.76 -17.52 4.89
N ALA A 235 -7.67 -16.89 5.33
CA ALA A 235 -6.94 -17.31 6.52
C ALA A 235 -7.07 -16.34 7.70
N VAL A 236 -7.47 -15.08 7.46
CA VAL A 236 -7.64 -14.04 8.48
C VAL A 236 -9.10 -13.58 8.53
N ASN A 237 -9.53 -13.01 9.68
CA ASN A 237 -10.88 -12.48 9.87
C ASN A 237 -10.93 -10.94 9.76
N ILE A 238 -9.78 -10.29 9.66
CA ILE A 238 -9.65 -8.83 9.52
C ILE A 238 -9.67 -8.42 8.04
N PRO A 239 -10.07 -7.17 7.73
CA PRO A 239 -10.11 -6.65 6.37
C PRO A 239 -8.78 -6.78 5.63
N VAL A 240 -8.85 -7.08 4.34
CA VAL A 240 -7.69 -7.18 3.45
C VAL A 240 -7.74 -6.06 2.41
N VAL A 241 -6.62 -5.36 2.21
CA VAL A 241 -6.42 -4.40 1.13
C VAL A 241 -5.54 -5.05 0.06
N GLY A 242 -6.09 -5.26 -1.14
CA GLY A 242 -5.37 -5.89 -2.25
C GLY A 242 -4.60 -4.89 -3.08
N MET A 243 -3.37 -5.22 -3.51
CA MET A 243 -2.59 -4.42 -4.45
C MET A 243 -1.63 -5.28 -5.26
N GLY A 244 -1.24 -4.74 -6.42
CA GLY A 244 -0.26 -5.38 -7.31
C GLY A 244 -0.80 -5.55 -8.71
N GLY A 245 -0.38 -4.68 -9.62
CA GLY A 245 -0.71 -4.74 -11.05
C GLY A 245 -2.09 -4.20 -11.44
N VAL A 246 -2.88 -3.72 -10.50
CA VAL A 246 -4.22 -3.14 -10.74
C VAL A 246 -4.12 -1.92 -11.65
N SER A 247 -4.94 -1.90 -12.71
CA SER A 247 -4.94 -0.85 -13.74
C SER A 247 -6.31 -0.60 -14.40
N SER A 248 -7.36 -1.29 -13.95
CA SER A 248 -8.73 -1.15 -14.47
C SER A 248 -9.78 -1.37 -13.38
N ALA A 249 -11.04 -1.02 -13.68
CA ALA A 249 -12.16 -1.30 -12.79
C ALA A 249 -12.46 -2.82 -12.70
N GLU A 250 -12.21 -3.58 -13.77
CA GLU A 250 -12.26 -5.04 -13.76
C GLU A 250 -11.25 -5.64 -12.78
N ASP A 251 -10.01 -5.13 -12.74
CA ASP A 251 -8.98 -5.59 -11.81
C ASP A 251 -9.41 -5.33 -10.35
N VAL A 252 -10.07 -4.20 -10.08
CA VAL A 252 -10.62 -3.89 -8.74
C VAL A 252 -11.65 -4.92 -8.34
N ILE A 253 -12.61 -5.24 -9.23
CA ILE A 253 -13.64 -6.26 -8.96
C ILE A 253 -13.01 -7.64 -8.75
N GLU A 254 -12.00 -8.02 -9.55
CA GLU A 254 -11.31 -9.30 -9.39
C GLU A 254 -10.58 -9.40 -8.04
N MET A 255 -9.88 -8.33 -7.61
CA MET A 255 -9.27 -8.27 -6.27
C MET A 255 -10.31 -8.38 -5.15
N MET A 256 -11.48 -7.71 -5.30
CA MET A 256 -12.55 -7.80 -4.30
C MET A 256 -13.18 -9.19 -4.25
N LEU A 257 -13.39 -9.83 -5.39
CA LEU A 257 -13.82 -11.23 -5.45
C LEU A 257 -12.82 -12.17 -4.76
N ALA A 258 -11.51 -11.90 -4.89
CA ALA A 258 -10.48 -12.66 -4.19
C ALA A 258 -10.47 -12.43 -2.65
N GLY A 259 -11.19 -11.41 -2.16
CA GLY A 259 -11.37 -11.14 -0.73
C GLY A 259 -10.87 -9.77 -0.26
N ALA A 260 -10.39 -8.92 -1.17
CA ALA A 260 -10.02 -7.56 -0.80
C ALA A 260 -11.25 -6.71 -0.45
N THR A 261 -11.20 -5.98 0.66
CA THR A 261 -12.19 -4.98 1.08
C THR A 261 -11.99 -3.65 0.35
N ALA A 262 -10.73 -3.30 0.10
CA ALA A 262 -10.33 -2.13 -0.68
C ALA A 262 -9.10 -2.50 -1.55
N VAL A 263 -8.79 -1.65 -2.54
CA VAL A 263 -7.79 -1.99 -3.55
C VAL A 263 -6.84 -0.81 -3.78
N GLU A 264 -5.54 -1.05 -3.61
CA GLU A 264 -4.52 -0.05 -3.91
C GLU A 264 -4.03 -0.15 -5.36
N VAL A 265 -3.90 1.02 -6.00
CA VAL A 265 -3.36 1.19 -7.35
C VAL A 265 -1.97 1.82 -7.26
N GLY A 266 -0.93 1.09 -7.68
CA GLY A 266 0.47 1.52 -7.58
C GLY A 266 1.04 2.03 -8.92
N ALA A 267 1.84 1.21 -9.60
CA ALA A 267 2.60 1.58 -10.79
C ALA A 267 1.77 2.22 -11.90
N ALA A 268 0.48 1.90 -12.00
CA ALA A 268 -0.42 2.47 -13.00
C ALA A 268 -0.55 4.01 -12.86
N ASN A 269 -0.45 4.57 -11.64
CA ASN A 269 -0.43 6.02 -11.41
C ASN A 269 0.76 6.73 -12.10
N LEU A 270 1.88 6.03 -12.27
CA LEU A 270 3.07 6.58 -12.92
C LEU A 270 2.99 6.51 -14.44
N VAL A 271 2.09 5.67 -14.98
CA VAL A 271 1.81 5.56 -16.44
C VAL A 271 0.71 6.53 -16.84
N ASN A 272 -0.37 6.58 -16.05
CA ASN A 272 -1.50 7.48 -16.24
C ASN A 272 -1.87 8.12 -14.89
N PRO A 273 -1.58 9.41 -14.67
CA PRO A 273 -1.86 10.06 -13.39
C PRO A 273 -3.36 10.18 -13.07
N TYR A 274 -4.24 9.96 -14.04
CA TYR A 274 -5.69 9.97 -13.87
C TYR A 274 -6.28 8.59 -13.58
N ILE A 275 -5.47 7.53 -13.55
CA ILE A 275 -5.96 6.14 -13.54
C ILE A 275 -6.90 5.85 -12.37
N CYS A 276 -6.58 6.31 -11.15
CA CYS A 276 -7.43 6.05 -9.99
C CYS A 276 -8.80 6.72 -10.11
N ARG A 277 -8.85 7.97 -10.59
CA ARG A 277 -10.10 8.67 -10.91
C ARG A 277 -10.89 7.93 -11.99
N ASP A 278 -10.23 7.54 -13.06
CA ASP A 278 -10.88 6.87 -14.19
C ASP A 278 -11.45 5.52 -13.75
N VAL A 279 -10.71 4.74 -12.97
CA VAL A 279 -11.20 3.47 -12.38
C VAL A 279 -12.43 3.70 -11.52
N VAL A 280 -12.45 4.73 -10.64
CA VAL A 280 -13.63 5.05 -9.83
C VAL A 280 -14.86 5.35 -10.70
N ARG A 281 -14.66 6.11 -11.79
CA ARG A 281 -15.73 6.47 -12.73
C ARG A 281 -16.23 5.30 -13.56
N ASP A 282 -15.35 4.34 -13.88
CA ASP A 282 -15.67 3.15 -14.67
C ASP A 282 -16.35 2.04 -13.84
N LEU A 283 -16.10 2.00 -12.52
CA LEU A 283 -16.69 0.97 -11.63
C LEU A 283 -18.20 0.78 -11.80
N PRO A 284 -19.08 1.81 -11.86
CA PRO A 284 -20.50 1.62 -12.05
C PRO A 284 -20.86 0.91 -13.35
N VAL A 285 -20.16 1.19 -14.44
CA VAL A 285 -20.37 0.58 -15.76
C VAL A 285 -19.98 -0.91 -15.73
N VAL A 286 -18.83 -1.20 -15.11
CA VAL A 286 -18.33 -2.57 -14.98
C VAL A 286 -19.22 -3.39 -14.05
N MET A 287 -19.70 -2.79 -12.93
CA MET A 287 -20.69 -3.43 -12.05
C MET A 287 -21.98 -3.79 -12.78
N GLU A 288 -22.50 -2.91 -13.62
CA GLU A 288 -23.68 -3.18 -14.43
C GLU A 288 -23.45 -4.36 -15.39
N LYS A 289 -22.32 -4.37 -16.09
CA LYS A 289 -21.89 -5.45 -17.00
C LYS A 289 -21.89 -6.82 -16.31
N TYR A 290 -21.41 -6.87 -15.05
CA TYR A 290 -21.30 -8.12 -14.27
C TYR A 290 -22.46 -8.36 -13.32
N LYS A 291 -23.54 -7.52 -13.37
CA LYS A 291 -24.74 -7.60 -12.53
C LYS A 291 -24.45 -7.55 -11.03
N ILE A 292 -23.50 -6.67 -10.64
CA ILE A 292 -23.12 -6.43 -9.25
C ILE A 292 -23.94 -5.25 -8.74
N ASN A 293 -24.72 -5.44 -7.66
CA ASN A 293 -25.54 -4.38 -7.09
C ASN A 293 -24.78 -3.50 -6.10
N SER A 294 -23.82 -4.09 -5.38
CA SER A 294 -22.96 -3.42 -4.41
C SER A 294 -21.58 -4.09 -4.39
N LEU A 295 -20.51 -3.30 -4.29
CA LEU A 295 -19.16 -3.85 -4.18
C LEU A 295 -18.98 -4.68 -2.90
N GLN A 296 -19.65 -4.31 -1.82
CA GLN A 296 -19.56 -5.04 -0.56
C GLN A 296 -20.08 -6.48 -0.65
N GLU A 297 -21.06 -6.76 -1.54
CA GLU A 297 -21.61 -8.12 -1.69
C GLU A 297 -20.69 -9.11 -2.39
N ILE A 298 -19.66 -8.63 -3.11
CA ILE A 298 -18.76 -9.49 -3.88
C ILE A 298 -17.46 -9.80 -3.15
N ILE A 299 -17.22 -9.20 -1.98
CA ILE A 299 -15.97 -9.43 -1.22
C ILE A 299 -15.86 -10.91 -0.85
N GLY A 300 -14.79 -11.57 -1.32
CA GLY A 300 -14.57 -12.99 -1.09
C GLY A 300 -15.54 -13.92 -1.84
N GLY A 301 -16.18 -13.41 -2.89
CA GLY A 301 -17.23 -14.12 -3.64
C GLY A 301 -16.72 -15.14 -4.69
N VAL A 302 -15.45 -15.49 -4.69
CA VAL A 302 -14.92 -16.59 -5.55
C VAL A 302 -15.56 -17.90 -5.15
N LYS A 303 -16.10 -18.63 -6.16
CA LYS A 303 -16.78 -19.93 -5.99
C LYS A 303 -15.82 -21.07 -6.30
#